data_4a72e822619147534cca612bc687ca35
#
_entry.id   4a72e822619147534cca612bc687ca35
#
_cell.length_a   1.000
_cell.length_b   1.000
_cell.length_c   1.000
_cell.angle_alpha   90.00
_cell.angle_beta   90.00
_cell.angle_gamma   90.00
#
_symmetry.space_group_name_H-M   'P 1'
#
loop_
_entity.id
_entity.type
_entity.pdbx_description
1 polymer ?
#
loop_
_entity_poly.entity_id
_entity_poly.type
_entity_poly.pdbx_seq_one_letter_code
_entity_poly.pdbx_strand_id
1 'polypeptide(L)'
;MKFLWPILLDRRRLTVALLLLAGAARAQEVACRAVLAGTRALVDATVHGLLDRDLLRVVKLGLAGRLTVETTVVRRRHLWFGRVVSRTTRDLPLVWSEERGLLELDGRPIADPERIPLERIVLLLGESEDPSSYQVELSTRLVVVTQSSLGRVAGLLSSDSDSALSRTVLSAIANDLVRSTSTTCPVEPRR
;
A
#
# COMPACT_ATOMS: atom_id res chain seq x y z
N MET A 1 -40.26 -5.19 -51.29
CA MET A 1 -40.28 -6.10 -50.14
C MET A 1 -39.10 -5.77 -49.27
N LYS A 2 -39.35 -5.13 -48.11
CA LYS A 2 -38.33 -4.69 -47.14
C LYS A 2 -38.27 -5.74 -46.04
N PHE A 3 -37.12 -6.44 -45.91
CA PHE A 3 -36.86 -7.29 -44.76
C PHE A 3 -36.07 -6.47 -43.72
N LEU A 4 -36.79 -6.05 -42.68
CA LEU A 4 -36.23 -5.52 -41.44
C LEU A 4 -36.02 -6.70 -40.48
N TRP A 5 -34.77 -7.03 -40.22
CA TRP A 5 -34.40 -7.98 -39.19
C TRP A 5 -34.17 -7.21 -37.88
N PRO A 6 -34.90 -7.48 -36.80
CA PRO A 6 -34.60 -6.87 -35.52
C PRO A 6 -33.42 -7.64 -34.86
N ILE A 7 -32.32 -6.95 -34.69
CA ILE A 7 -31.20 -7.43 -33.84
C ILE A 7 -31.70 -7.27 -32.39
N LEU A 8 -32.29 -8.34 -31.86
CA LEU A 8 -32.50 -8.52 -30.43
C LEU A 8 -31.15 -8.82 -29.79
N LEU A 9 -30.41 -7.78 -29.43
CA LEU A 9 -29.23 -7.91 -28.55
C LEU A 9 -29.70 -8.42 -27.18
N ASP A 10 -29.40 -9.67 -26.94
CA ASP A 10 -29.74 -10.39 -25.73
C ASP A 10 -29.03 -9.72 -24.52
N ARG A 11 -29.77 -8.87 -23.80
CA ARG A 11 -29.31 -8.13 -22.60
C ARG A 11 -28.72 -9.03 -21.55
N ARG A 12 -29.08 -10.32 -21.53
CA ARG A 12 -28.55 -11.30 -20.59
C ARG A 12 -27.08 -11.69 -20.88
N ARG A 13 -26.64 -11.65 -22.13
CA ARG A 13 -25.24 -11.96 -22.49
C ARG A 13 -24.28 -10.81 -22.18
N LEU A 14 -24.77 -9.57 -22.24
CA LEU A 14 -23.97 -8.38 -21.88
C LEU A 14 -23.70 -8.30 -20.37
N THR A 15 -24.69 -8.66 -19.52
CA THR A 15 -24.51 -8.68 -18.06
C THR A 15 -23.54 -9.77 -17.59
N VAL A 16 -23.51 -10.92 -18.24
CA VAL A 16 -22.55 -12.00 -17.89
C VAL A 16 -21.13 -11.63 -18.29
N ALA A 17 -20.94 -10.96 -19.44
CA ALA A 17 -19.62 -10.49 -19.87
C ALA A 17 -19.06 -9.38 -18.95
N LEU A 18 -19.90 -8.50 -18.42
CA LEU A 18 -19.49 -7.46 -17.47
C LEU A 18 -19.10 -8.02 -16.10
N LEU A 19 -19.73 -9.13 -15.66
CA LEU A 19 -19.41 -9.79 -14.39
C LEU A 19 -18.11 -10.60 -14.46
N LEU A 20 -17.70 -11.05 -15.65
CA LEU A 20 -16.44 -11.77 -15.84
C LEU A 20 -15.21 -10.84 -15.92
N LEU A 21 -15.42 -9.54 -16.17
CA LEU A 21 -14.37 -8.51 -16.16
C LEU A 21 -14.11 -7.91 -14.77
N ALA A 22 -14.89 -8.27 -13.75
CA ALA A 22 -14.50 -8.08 -12.35
C ALA A 22 -13.38 -9.05 -12.00
N GLY A 23 -12.28 -8.98 -12.74
CA GLY A 23 -11.01 -9.60 -12.37
C GLY A 23 -10.72 -9.17 -10.95
N ALA A 24 -10.53 -10.12 -10.05
CA ALA A 24 -10.27 -9.95 -8.64
C ALA A 24 -9.12 -8.96 -8.43
N ALA A 25 -9.44 -7.67 -8.41
CA ALA A 25 -8.56 -6.66 -7.85
C ALA A 25 -8.35 -7.13 -6.41
N ARG A 26 -7.21 -7.77 -6.13
CA ARG A 26 -6.84 -8.16 -4.78
C ARG A 26 -6.86 -6.87 -3.96
N ALA A 27 -7.81 -6.79 -3.05
CA ALA A 27 -7.96 -5.65 -2.18
C ALA A 27 -6.65 -5.49 -1.40
N GLN A 28 -6.05 -4.32 -1.53
CA GLN A 28 -4.94 -3.95 -0.68
C GLN A 28 -5.50 -3.72 0.71
N GLU A 29 -5.01 -4.48 1.67
CA GLU A 29 -5.55 -4.47 3.04
C GLU A 29 -4.41 -4.38 4.05
N VAL A 30 -4.66 -3.65 5.13
CA VAL A 30 -3.79 -3.69 6.31
C VAL A 30 -4.59 -4.28 7.46
N ALA A 31 -4.16 -5.44 7.92
CA ALA A 31 -4.61 -5.99 9.18
C ALA A 31 -3.77 -5.40 10.30
N CYS A 32 -4.40 -4.79 11.30
CA CYS A 32 -3.67 -4.27 12.45
C CYS A 32 -4.38 -4.59 13.78
N ARG A 33 -3.58 -4.69 14.83
CA ARG A 33 -4.02 -4.82 16.21
C ARG A 33 -3.20 -3.91 17.10
N ALA A 34 -3.87 -3.10 17.90
CA ALA A 34 -3.23 -2.22 18.86
C ALA A 34 -3.60 -2.62 20.29
N VAL A 35 -2.60 -2.85 21.14
CA VAL A 35 -2.79 -3.28 22.53
C VAL A 35 -2.12 -2.29 23.47
N LEU A 36 -2.82 -1.90 24.53
CA LEU A 36 -2.27 -1.01 25.56
C LEU A 36 -1.23 -1.74 26.42
N ALA A 37 -0.06 -1.13 26.59
CA ALA A 37 0.97 -1.60 27.51
C ALA A 37 1.50 -0.40 28.34
N GLY A 38 0.93 -0.19 29.50
CA GLY A 38 1.16 1.01 30.31
C GLY A 38 0.68 2.28 29.58
N THR A 39 1.59 3.24 29.39
CA THR A 39 1.31 4.49 28.65
C THR A 39 1.60 4.39 27.15
N ARG A 40 1.78 3.17 26.62
CA ARG A 40 2.16 2.91 25.24
C ARG A 40 1.14 2.02 24.55
N ALA A 41 0.88 2.27 23.27
CA ALA A 41 0.22 1.31 22.41
C ALA A 41 1.28 0.49 21.66
N LEU A 42 1.14 -0.82 21.69
CA LEU A 42 1.89 -1.75 20.87
C LEU A 42 1.03 -2.10 19.68
N VAL A 43 1.51 -1.79 18.47
CA VAL A 43 0.78 -2.05 17.23
C VAL A 43 1.50 -3.14 16.46
N ASP A 44 0.82 -4.25 16.26
CA ASP A 44 1.21 -5.31 15.35
C ASP A 44 0.40 -5.17 14.07
N ALA A 45 1.05 -5.12 12.92
CA ALA A 45 0.37 -4.93 11.64
C ALA A 45 0.96 -5.83 10.54
N THR A 46 0.09 -6.22 9.62
CA THR A 46 0.47 -6.97 8.42
C THR A 46 -0.19 -6.32 7.21
N VAL A 47 0.60 -6.05 6.20
CA VAL A 47 0.13 -5.46 4.96
C VAL A 47 -0.06 -6.54 3.91
N HIS A 48 -1.22 -6.57 3.29
CA HIS A 48 -1.59 -7.55 2.26
C HIS A 48 -1.72 -6.88 0.90
N GLY A 49 -1.27 -7.56 -0.16
CA GLY A 49 -1.53 -7.18 -1.55
C GLY A 49 -0.86 -5.90 -2.03
N LEU A 50 0.10 -5.30 -1.27
CA LEU A 50 0.87 -4.15 -1.74
C LEU A 50 1.87 -4.52 -2.83
N LEU A 51 2.45 -5.70 -2.74
CA LEU A 51 3.45 -6.20 -3.67
C LEU A 51 2.81 -7.29 -4.55
N ASP A 52 2.24 -6.87 -5.66
CA ASP A 52 1.72 -7.79 -6.66
C ASP A 52 2.87 -8.45 -7.48
N ARG A 53 2.50 -9.38 -8.37
CA ARG A 53 3.48 -10.14 -9.17
C ARG A 53 4.29 -9.24 -10.09
N ASP A 54 3.71 -8.15 -10.58
CA ASP A 54 4.37 -7.26 -11.53
C ASP A 54 5.36 -6.36 -10.79
N LEU A 55 4.98 -5.80 -9.65
CA LEU A 55 5.89 -5.05 -8.79
C LEU A 55 7.02 -5.93 -8.25
N LEU A 56 6.73 -7.17 -7.86
CA LEU A 56 7.76 -8.12 -7.43
C LEU A 56 8.76 -8.42 -8.55
N ARG A 57 8.29 -8.55 -9.79
CA ARG A 57 9.18 -8.74 -10.95
C ARG A 57 10.10 -7.54 -11.14
N VAL A 58 9.57 -6.33 -11.02
CA VAL A 58 10.33 -5.08 -11.14
C VAL A 58 11.40 -4.98 -10.04
N VAL A 59 11.06 -5.34 -8.79
CA VAL A 59 12.02 -5.38 -7.69
C VAL A 59 13.11 -6.44 -7.91
N LYS A 60 12.75 -7.62 -8.45
CA LYS A 60 13.71 -8.67 -8.81
C LYS A 60 14.67 -8.26 -9.93
N LEU A 61 14.31 -7.31 -10.76
CA LEU A 61 15.20 -6.73 -11.76
C LEU A 61 16.19 -5.69 -11.17
N GLY A 62 16.26 -5.60 -9.85
CA GLY A 62 17.20 -4.71 -9.14
C GLY A 62 16.69 -3.30 -8.89
N LEU A 63 15.39 -3.03 -9.13
CA LEU A 63 14.80 -1.76 -8.76
C LEU A 63 14.49 -1.73 -7.27
N ALA A 64 15.04 -0.75 -6.57
CA ALA A 64 14.78 -0.57 -5.14
C ALA A 64 13.37 0.00 -4.91
N GLY A 65 12.70 -0.52 -3.90
CA GLY A 65 11.45 -0.01 -3.39
C GLY A 65 11.63 0.73 -2.07
N ARG A 66 10.60 1.47 -1.67
CA ARG A 66 10.49 2.08 -0.35
C ARG A 66 9.08 1.92 0.15
N LEU A 67 8.94 1.30 1.31
CA LEU A 67 7.68 1.22 2.04
C LEU A 67 7.67 2.29 3.12
N THR A 68 6.87 3.33 2.93
CA THR A 68 6.61 4.34 3.96
C THR A 68 5.44 3.90 4.81
N VAL A 69 5.64 3.84 6.11
CA VAL A 69 4.63 3.49 7.13
C VAL A 69 4.38 4.73 7.99
N GLU A 70 3.20 5.29 7.89
CA GLU A 70 2.75 6.40 8.73
C GLU A 70 1.75 5.88 9.75
N THR A 71 2.00 6.17 11.02
CA THR A 71 1.15 5.77 12.13
C THR A 71 0.74 7.00 12.91
N THR A 72 -0.56 7.22 13.07
CA THR A 72 -1.13 8.36 13.79
C THR A 72 -2.00 7.84 14.93
N VAL A 73 -1.75 8.32 16.14
CA VAL A 73 -2.63 8.11 17.29
C VAL A 73 -3.62 9.24 17.38
N VAL A 74 -4.90 8.90 17.36
CA VAL A 74 -5.99 9.85 17.48
C VAL A 74 -6.77 9.58 18.76
N ARG A 75 -6.95 10.58 19.60
CA ARG A 75 -7.86 10.50 20.74
C ARG A 75 -9.26 10.91 20.29
N ARG A 76 -10.22 10.01 20.40
CA ARG A 76 -11.64 10.30 20.12
C ARG A 76 -12.22 11.23 21.20
N ARG A 77 -13.02 12.17 20.78
CA ARG A 77 -13.79 13.05 21.67
C ARG A 77 -15.27 12.88 21.34
N HIS A 78 -16.10 12.76 22.36
CA HIS A 78 -17.51 12.36 22.23
C HIS A 78 -18.37 13.26 21.31
N LEU A 79 -17.99 14.50 21.07
CA LEU A 79 -18.76 15.45 20.24
C LEU A 79 -17.92 16.25 19.25
N TRP A 80 -16.62 15.93 19.08
CA TRP A 80 -15.68 16.74 18.31
C TRP A 80 -14.76 15.85 17.45
N PHE A 81 -14.11 16.46 16.47
CA PHE A 81 -13.05 15.82 15.71
C PHE A 81 -11.98 15.25 16.64
N GLY A 82 -11.48 14.06 16.33
CA GLY A 82 -10.41 13.44 17.09
C GLY A 82 -9.16 14.34 17.15
N ARG A 83 -8.47 14.30 18.28
CA ARG A 83 -7.20 15.03 18.44
C ARG A 83 -6.04 14.10 18.13
N VAL A 84 -5.16 14.47 17.20
CA VAL A 84 -3.89 13.79 17.00
C VAL A 84 -3.02 13.95 18.25
N VAL A 85 -2.60 12.83 18.81
CA VAL A 85 -1.74 12.75 20.00
C VAL A 85 -0.29 12.53 19.60
N SER A 86 -0.08 11.64 18.63
CA SER A 86 1.25 11.27 18.15
C SER A 86 1.18 10.89 16.68
N ARG A 87 2.25 11.18 15.95
CA ARG A 87 2.44 10.74 14.55
C ARG A 87 3.87 10.27 14.39
N THR A 88 4.04 9.14 13.74
CA THR A 88 5.35 8.56 13.45
C THR A 88 5.36 8.11 12.00
N THR A 89 6.44 8.43 11.30
CA THR A 89 6.69 7.96 9.92
C THR A 89 7.98 7.18 9.89
N ARG A 90 7.97 6.02 9.23
CA ARG A 90 9.13 5.19 8.98
C ARG A 90 9.24 4.88 7.51
N ASP A 91 10.43 5.01 6.97
CA ASP A 91 10.76 4.62 5.61
C ASP A 91 11.60 3.34 5.66
N LEU A 92 11.07 2.27 5.09
CA LEU A 92 11.66 0.95 5.09
C LEU A 92 12.13 0.64 3.66
N PRO A 93 13.42 0.51 3.39
CA PRO A 93 13.91 0.13 2.08
C PRO A 93 13.48 -1.31 1.75
N LEU A 94 13.01 -1.52 0.52
CA LEU A 94 12.61 -2.81 -0.04
C LEU A 94 13.57 -3.14 -1.18
N VAL A 95 14.30 -4.24 -1.05
CA VAL A 95 15.30 -4.65 -2.03
C VAL A 95 15.24 -6.16 -2.29
N TRP A 96 15.66 -6.57 -3.48
CA TRP A 96 15.89 -7.97 -3.79
C TRP A 96 17.36 -8.29 -3.53
N SER A 97 17.62 -9.25 -2.66
CA SER A 97 18.97 -9.77 -2.41
C SER A 97 19.25 -10.91 -3.39
N GLU A 98 20.11 -10.66 -4.38
CA GLU A 98 20.51 -11.68 -5.36
C GLU A 98 21.28 -12.82 -4.69
N GLU A 99 22.16 -12.49 -3.73
CA GLU A 99 22.97 -13.47 -3.00
C GLU A 99 22.11 -14.48 -2.23
N ARG A 100 21.00 -14.00 -1.67
CA ARG A 100 20.10 -14.82 -0.85
C ARG A 100 18.90 -15.34 -1.62
N GLY A 101 18.63 -14.80 -2.81
CA GLY A 101 17.48 -15.15 -3.63
C GLY A 101 16.12 -14.78 -3.00
N LEU A 102 16.09 -13.74 -2.14
CA LEU A 102 14.90 -13.37 -1.38
C LEU A 102 14.70 -11.84 -1.33
N LEU A 103 13.47 -11.47 -0.99
CA LEU A 103 13.07 -10.07 -0.78
C LEU A 103 13.41 -9.66 0.66
N GLU A 104 13.97 -8.47 0.82
CA GLU A 104 14.30 -7.89 2.12
C GLU A 104 13.59 -6.55 2.32
N LEU A 105 13.02 -6.35 3.50
CA LEU A 105 12.50 -5.09 3.97
C LEU A 105 13.32 -4.64 5.17
N ASP A 106 13.96 -3.49 5.05
CA ASP A 106 14.86 -2.94 6.08
C ASP A 106 15.92 -3.95 6.55
N GLY A 107 16.50 -4.69 5.57
CA GLY A 107 17.53 -5.72 5.82
C GLY A 107 16.99 -7.05 6.37
N ARG A 108 15.67 -7.21 6.50
CA ARG A 108 15.05 -8.44 7.01
C ARG A 108 14.37 -9.21 5.89
N PRO A 109 14.55 -10.54 5.86
CA PRO A 109 13.93 -11.36 4.84
C PRO A 109 12.41 -11.36 4.97
N ILE A 110 11.73 -11.22 3.83
CA ILE A 110 10.29 -11.39 3.71
C ILE A 110 10.03 -12.78 3.13
N ALA A 111 9.39 -13.64 3.92
CA ALA A 111 9.07 -15.00 3.49
C ALA A 111 7.92 -15.03 2.47
N ASP A 112 6.93 -14.15 2.63
CA ASP A 112 5.76 -14.07 1.78
C ASP A 112 5.56 -12.63 1.28
N PRO A 113 5.84 -12.34 0.00
CA PRO A 113 5.67 -11.00 -0.58
C PRO A 113 4.22 -10.50 -0.57
N GLU A 114 3.23 -11.39 -0.53
CA GLU A 114 1.81 -11.03 -0.46
C GLU A 114 1.40 -10.60 0.97
N ARG A 115 2.21 -10.94 1.99
CA ARG A 115 1.95 -10.69 3.41
C ARG A 115 3.19 -10.11 4.08
N ILE A 116 3.30 -8.81 4.12
CA ILE A 116 4.44 -8.10 4.67
C ILE A 116 4.16 -7.79 6.14
N PRO A 117 4.76 -8.52 7.10
CA PRO A 117 4.64 -8.19 8.51
C PRO A 117 5.46 -6.93 8.79
N LEU A 118 4.84 -5.95 9.45
CA LEU A 118 5.56 -4.79 9.94
C LEU A 118 6.13 -5.10 11.33
N GLU A 119 7.30 -4.53 11.61
CA GLU A 119 7.82 -4.56 12.97
C GLU A 119 6.83 -3.91 13.93
N ARG A 120 6.79 -4.43 15.16
CA ARG A 120 5.99 -3.85 16.22
C ARG A 120 6.27 -2.37 16.40
N ILE A 121 5.22 -1.58 16.24
CA ILE A 121 5.30 -0.12 16.38
C ILE A 121 4.90 0.23 17.81
N VAL A 122 5.76 0.99 18.50
CA VAL A 122 5.50 1.46 19.86
C VAL A 122 5.13 2.94 19.80
N LEU A 123 3.92 3.26 20.25
CA LEU A 123 3.39 4.62 20.23
C LEU A 123 3.14 5.12 21.66
N LEU A 124 3.52 6.35 21.94
CA LEU A 124 3.21 6.99 23.21
C LEU A 124 1.76 7.55 23.15
N LEU A 125 0.95 7.19 24.13
CA LEU A 125 -0.45 7.63 24.21
C LEU A 125 -0.63 8.90 25.08
N GLY A 126 0.34 9.22 25.88
CA GLY A 126 0.18 10.19 26.94
C GLY A 126 -0.62 9.64 28.14
N GLU A 127 -0.86 10.48 29.12
CA GLU A 127 -1.66 10.11 30.27
C GLU A 127 -3.15 10.08 29.89
N SER A 128 -3.72 8.91 29.77
CA SER A 128 -5.16 8.74 29.62
C SER A 128 -5.63 7.53 30.38
N GLU A 129 -6.73 7.74 31.06
CA GLU A 129 -7.37 6.77 31.93
C GLU A 129 -8.14 5.69 31.16
N ASP A 130 -8.56 5.98 29.91
CA ASP A 130 -9.38 5.06 29.10
C ASP A 130 -8.73 4.74 27.74
N PRO A 131 -8.24 3.49 27.55
CA PRO A 131 -7.65 3.06 26.27
C PRO A 131 -8.66 3.08 25.12
N SER A 132 -9.94 2.89 25.38
CA SER A 132 -10.99 2.86 24.34
C SER A 132 -11.18 4.23 23.68
N SER A 133 -10.69 5.29 24.30
CA SER A 133 -10.70 6.64 23.73
C SER A 133 -9.67 6.84 22.63
N TYR A 134 -8.74 5.90 22.45
CA TYR A 134 -7.69 6.00 21.43
C TYR A 134 -7.94 5.09 20.24
N GLN A 135 -7.49 5.57 19.11
CA GLN A 135 -7.53 4.89 17.83
C GLN A 135 -6.19 5.09 17.13
N VAL A 136 -5.68 4.04 16.52
CA VAL A 136 -4.47 4.10 15.69
C VAL A 136 -4.89 4.07 14.23
N GLU A 137 -4.50 5.08 13.50
CA GLU A 137 -4.60 5.13 12.04
C GLU A 137 -3.24 4.74 11.47
N LEU A 138 -3.23 3.71 10.63
CA LEU A 138 -2.04 3.19 9.97
C LEU A 138 -2.20 3.37 8.47
N SER A 139 -1.30 4.11 7.85
CA SER A 139 -1.22 4.28 6.41
C SER A 139 0.11 3.72 5.90
N THR A 140 0.06 2.97 4.82
CA THR A 140 1.24 2.41 4.17
C THR A 140 1.27 2.82 2.71
N ARG A 141 2.46 3.20 2.23
CA ARG A 141 2.69 3.59 0.85
C ARG A 141 3.96 2.92 0.33
N LEU A 142 3.80 2.04 -0.65
CA LEU A 142 4.91 1.43 -1.36
C LEU A 142 5.20 2.21 -2.64
N VAL A 143 6.45 2.59 -2.83
CA VAL A 143 6.97 3.17 -4.07
C VAL A 143 8.12 2.30 -4.54
N VAL A 144 7.98 1.65 -5.69
CA VAL A 144 9.01 0.72 -6.20
C VAL A 144 10.08 1.44 -7.04
N VAL A 145 9.79 2.62 -7.57
CA VAL A 145 10.75 3.40 -8.35
C VAL A 145 10.84 4.79 -7.75
N THR A 146 12.05 5.21 -7.36
CA THR A 146 12.29 6.56 -6.90
C THR A 146 12.42 7.52 -8.10
N GLN A 147 12.14 8.82 -7.90
CA GLN A 147 12.32 9.84 -8.94
C GLN A 147 13.74 9.84 -9.52
N SER A 148 14.76 9.53 -8.72
CA SER A 148 16.15 9.40 -9.16
C SER A 148 16.38 8.20 -10.10
N SER A 149 15.64 7.11 -9.94
CA SER A 149 15.68 5.95 -10.84
C SER A 149 14.96 6.26 -12.15
N LEU A 150 13.82 6.96 -12.09
CA LEU A 150 13.08 7.42 -13.27
C LEU A 150 13.91 8.43 -14.07
N GLY A 151 14.63 9.33 -13.42
CA GLY A 151 15.53 10.28 -14.08
C GLY A 151 16.65 9.59 -14.87
N ARG A 152 17.22 8.51 -14.35
CA ARG A 152 18.23 7.70 -15.05
C ARG A 152 17.64 6.95 -16.25
N VAL A 153 16.46 6.34 -16.07
CA VAL A 153 15.74 5.66 -17.16
C VAL A 153 15.29 6.67 -18.22
N ALA A 154 14.79 7.84 -17.81
CA ALA A 154 14.44 8.91 -18.74
C ALA A 154 15.66 9.43 -19.51
N GLY A 155 16.80 9.58 -18.85
CA GLY A 155 18.06 9.97 -19.50
C GLY A 155 18.54 8.94 -20.54
N LEU A 156 18.31 7.66 -20.31
CA LEU A 156 18.62 6.60 -21.27
C LEU A 156 17.63 6.57 -22.46
N LEU A 157 16.36 6.92 -22.23
CA LEU A 157 15.33 6.96 -23.28
C LEU A 157 15.32 8.29 -24.04
N SER A 158 15.82 9.38 -23.46
CA SER A 158 15.78 10.72 -24.06
C SER A 158 16.92 10.99 -25.04
N SER A 159 17.86 10.06 -25.18
CA SER A 159 18.90 10.18 -26.22
C SER A 159 18.35 10.04 -27.65
N ASP A 160 17.08 9.61 -27.83
CA ASP A 160 16.61 9.27 -29.18
C ASP A 160 15.15 9.63 -29.54
N SER A 161 14.36 10.38 -28.77
CA SER A 161 13.03 10.79 -29.27
C SER A 161 12.24 11.77 -28.37
N ASP A 162 11.41 12.57 -29.01
CA ASP A 162 10.39 13.53 -28.57
C ASP A 162 10.00 13.52 -27.09
N SER A 163 10.45 14.56 -26.40
CA SER A 163 10.40 14.71 -24.94
C SER A 163 9.01 14.73 -24.28
N ALA A 164 7.93 14.90 -25.06
CA ALA A 164 6.57 14.98 -24.52
C ALA A 164 5.94 13.60 -24.30
N LEU A 165 6.10 12.68 -25.25
CA LEU A 165 5.60 11.29 -25.14
C LEU A 165 6.31 10.54 -24.01
N SER A 166 7.63 10.75 -23.87
CA SER A 166 8.42 10.13 -22.80
C SER A 166 7.94 10.53 -21.42
N ARG A 167 7.57 11.79 -21.18
CA ARG A 167 7.05 12.25 -19.88
C ARG A 167 5.69 11.65 -19.54
N THR A 168 4.80 11.53 -20.51
CA THR A 168 3.46 10.94 -20.29
C THR A 168 3.57 9.46 -19.98
N VAL A 169 4.38 8.73 -20.70
CA VAL A 169 4.63 7.29 -20.45
C VAL A 169 5.31 7.08 -19.10
N LEU A 170 6.31 7.89 -18.75
CA LEU A 170 7.00 7.80 -17.47
C LEU A 170 6.07 8.16 -16.28
N SER A 171 5.17 9.13 -16.44
CA SER A 171 4.20 9.47 -15.40
C SER A 171 3.16 8.36 -15.21
N ALA A 172 2.71 7.72 -16.28
CA ALA A 172 1.81 6.57 -16.21
C ALA A 172 2.48 5.39 -15.50
N ILE A 173 3.71 5.04 -15.89
CA ILE A 173 4.50 3.99 -15.24
C ILE A 173 4.74 4.32 -13.75
N ALA A 174 5.05 5.59 -13.43
CA ALA A 174 5.28 6.00 -12.04
C ALA A 174 4.03 5.84 -11.16
N ASN A 175 2.84 6.11 -11.70
CA ASN A 175 1.59 5.92 -10.97
C ASN A 175 1.27 4.44 -10.75
N ASP A 176 1.59 3.57 -11.71
CA ASP A 176 1.39 2.13 -11.58
C ASP A 176 2.35 1.47 -10.59
N LEU A 177 3.47 2.12 -10.27
CA LEU A 177 4.48 1.64 -9.33
C LEU A 177 4.26 2.14 -7.89
N VAL A 178 3.19 2.86 -7.63
CA VAL A 178 2.80 3.34 -6.29
C VAL A 178 1.57 2.57 -5.82
N ARG A 179 1.66 2.00 -4.64
CA ARG A 179 0.52 1.36 -3.94
C ARG A 179 0.36 1.99 -2.57
N SER A 180 -0.87 2.22 -2.16
CA SER A 180 -1.15 2.74 -0.82
C SER A 180 -2.39 2.10 -0.24
N THR A 181 -2.36 1.84 1.06
CA THR A 181 -3.51 1.35 1.81
C THR A 181 -3.50 1.91 3.22
N SER A 182 -4.66 2.03 3.83
CA SER A 182 -4.80 2.53 5.19
C SER A 182 -5.84 1.74 5.96
N THR A 183 -5.68 1.70 7.27
CA THR A 183 -6.62 1.06 8.19
C THR A 183 -6.66 1.80 9.51
N THR A 184 -7.66 1.48 10.32
CA THR A 184 -7.84 2.03 11.65
C THR A 184 -8.06 0.91 12.63
N CYS A 185 -7.27 0.91 13.71
CA CYS A 185 -7.36 -0.05 14.79
C CYS A 185 -7.76 0.63 16.10
N PRO A 186 -8.79 0.13 16.82
CA PRO A 186 -9.02 0.55 18.20
C PRO A 186 -7.87 0.07 19.08
N VAL A 187 -7.56 0.83 20.13
CA VAL A 187 -6.60 0.39 21.15
C VAL A 187 -7.36 -0.47 22.18
N GLU A 188 -6.96 -1.74 22.26
CA GLU A 188 -7.56 -2.70 23.21
C GLU A 188 -6.79 -2.70 24.53
N PRO A 189 -7.45 -2.88 25.68
CA PRO A 189 -6.77 -3.13 26.93
C PRO A 189 -6.01 -4.47 26.87
N ARG A 190 -4.85 -4.52 27.52
CA ARG A 190 -4.11 -5.78 27.67
C ARG A 190 -4.91 -6.70 28.59
N ARG A 191 -5.34 -7.83 28.08
CA ARG A 191 -5.93 -8.92 28.89
C ARG A 191 -4.87 -9.66 29.68
#